data_0a95d2660beaf252a4ac92a3aa3c1d1a
#
_entry.id   0a95d2660beaf252a4ac92a3aa3c1d1a
#
_cell.length_a   1.000
_cell.length_b   1.000
_cell.length_c   1.000
_cell.angle_alpha   90.00
_cell.angle_beta   90.00
_cell.angle_gamma   90.00
#
_symmetry.space_group_name_H-M   'P 1'
#
loop_
_entity.id
_entity.type
_entity.pdbx_description
1 polymer ?
#
loop_
_entity_poly.entity_id
_entity_poly.type
_entity_poly.pdbx_seq_one_letter_code
_entity_poly.pdbx_strand_id
1 'polypeptide(L)'
;MTNGNQDTRFSWFIPIDGDGARAGTVRAERPPDFDYLRQVVQTAEDLDYYSLLIPTRFANGLFAEDAPLAETWTTATALAAVTKRIRFLIAVRPGFVALGLFAQMAAALHQISKGRIDINIVPGGIQNDFERVGEFTDQSTRYERAEEFIAACRKLWTQPGPVEFQGEHYKLKDAFCSPIPEGQPPQFYLGGASPRANALSGRQADVHLNWIEPLADSAARFDAVREEFKNAGRTPGLGIRTHLVVRDKEEDAWKAANELIDHADLAVKAQRKAAVAGTALVGAAAQAQEAVNHIVAPHLWNGLSEVRVNCGTAIVGTPEQVTDVLMGYWKLGVDEFILSGFPHVEECQRVAADVLPLLREKMAGA
;
A
#
# COMPACT_ATOMS: atom_id res chain seq x y z
N MET A 1 19.57 -19.07 -8.32
CA MET A 1 18.60 -19.82 -9.14
C MET A 1 17.44 -18.88 -9.33
N THR A 2 17.36 -18.29 -10.49
CA THR A 2 16.30 -17.35 -10.88
C THR A 2 15.00 -18.12 -11.00
N ASN A 3 14.03 -17.82 -10.15
CA ASN A 3 12.68 -18.31 -10.29
C ASN A 3 12.13 -17.79 -11.62
N GLY A 4 11.88 -18.71 -12.53
CA GLY A 4 11.30 -18.39 -13.82
C GLY A 4 9.92 -17.75 -13.64
N ASN A 5 9.76 -16.61 -14.26
CA ASN A 5 8.56 -16.04 -14.83
C ASN A 5 7.25 -16.27 -14.05
N GLN A 6 7.17 -15.80 -12.80
CA GLN A 6 5.89 -15.40 -12.24
C GLN A 6 5.56 -14.05 -12.86
N ASP A 7 4.36 -13.92 -13.42
CA ASP A 7 3.91 -12.68 -14.05
C ASP A 7 4.04 -11.52 -13.06
N THR A 8 5.00 -10.62 -13.30
CA THR A 8 5.20 -9.43 -12.48
C THR A 8 3.92 -8.59 -12.50
N ARG A 9 3.45 -8.18 -11.33
CA ARG A 9 2.19 -7.49 -11.14
C ARG A 9 2.42 -5.99 -11.06
N PHE A 10 1.65 -5.25 -11.84
CA PHE A 10 1.61 -3.79 -11.78
C PHE A 10 0.28 -3.35 -11.24
N SER A 11 0.30 -2.71 -10.09
CA SER A 11 -0.87 -2.28 -9.34
C SER A 11 -0.88 -0.76 -9.22
N TRP A 12 -2.06 -0.16 -9.07
CA TRP A 12 -2.20 1.28 -8.88
C TRP A 12 -2.71 1.59 -7.48
N PHE A 13 -2.85 2.86 -7.14
CA PHE A 13 -3.27 3.33 -5.82
C PHE A 13 -4.55 4.15 -5.93
N ILE A 14 -5.47 4.01 -4.98
CA ILE A 14 -6.71 4.79 -4.89
C ILE A 14 -6.48 6.02 -4.02
N PRO A 15 -6.74 7.25 -4.53
CA PRO A 15 -6.53 8.49 -3.78
C PRO A 15 -7.71 8.80 -2.84
N ILE A 16 -7.88 8.00 -1.77
CA ILE A 16 -8.95 8.26 -0.77
C ILE A 16 -8.77 9.59 -0.03
N ASP A 17 -7.59 10.18 -0.07
CA ASP A 17 -7.29 11.51 0.50
C ASP A 17 -7.74 12.65 -0.43
N GLY A 18 -8.12 12.35 -1.67
CA GLY A 18 -8.30 13.30 -2.76
C GLY A 18 -7.07 13.39 -3.68
N ASP A 19 -7.16 14.20 -4.73
CA ASP A 19 -6.15 14.27 -5.79
C ASP A 19 -6.03 15.68 -6.38
N GLY A 20 -5.00 15.88 -7.19
CA GLY A 20 -4.75 17.11 -7.93
C GLY A 20 -3.32 17.19 -8.47
N ALA A 21 -3.02 18.25 -9.20
CA ALA A 21 -1.68 18.52 -9.68
C ALA A 21 -0.72 18.96 -8.55
N ARG A 22 -1.25 19.28 -7.37
CA ARG A 22 -0.50 19.78 -6.21
C ARG A 22 -0.86 18.99 -4.96
N ALA A 23 0.17 18.61 -4.20
CA ALA A 23 0.05 17.90 -2.94
C ALA A 23 0.30 18.86 -1.75
N GLY A 24 -0.29 18.56 -0.60
CA GLY A 24 -0.05 19.32 0.63
C GLY A 24 -0.75 20.68 0.71
N THR A 25 -1.66 20.99 -0.19
CA THR A 25 -2.55 22.16 -0.07
C THR A 25 -3.63 21.91 0.99
N VAL A 26 -4.40 22.95 1.38
CA VAL A 26 -5.46 22.81 2.40
C VAL A 26 -6.57 21.85 1.94
N ARG A 27 -6.90 21.87 0.65
CA ARG A 27 -7.94 20.98 0.06
C ARG A 27 -7.45 20.42 -1.27
N ALA A 28 -7.90 19.21 -1.59
CA ALA A 28 -7.68 18.60 -2.88
C ALA A 28 -8.39 19.36 -4.00
N GLU A 29 -7.77 19.44 -5.16
CA GLU A 29 -8.42 19.96 -6.39
C GLU A 29 -9.56 19.03 -6.82
N ARG A 30 -9.38 17.73 -6.62
CA ARG A 30 -10.37 16.67 -6.88
C ARG A 30 -10.70 15.97 -5.57
N PRO A 31 -11.86 16.22 -4.95
CA PRO A 31 -12.29 15.53 -3.74
C PRO A 31 -12.37 14.02 -3.97
N PRO A 32 -12.22 13.20 -2.93
CA PRO A 32 -12.32 11.75 -3.05
C PRO A 32 -13.79 11.29 -3.06
N ASP A 33 -14.61 11.91 -3.91
CA ASP A 33 -15.99 11.47 -4.12
C ASP A 33 -16.05 10.18 -4.94
N PHE A 34 -17.19 9.52 -4.89
CA PHE A 34 -17.35 8.21 -5.54
C PHE A 34 -17.17 8.29 -7.06
N ASP A 35 -17.61 9.37 -7.72
CA ASP A 35 -17.51 9.48 -9.17
C ASP A 35 -16.06 9.60 -9.62
N TYR A 36 -15.25 10.37 -8.90
CA TYR A 36 -13.82 10.48 -9.17
C TYR A 36 -13.08 9.15 -8.87
N LEU A 37 -13.33 8.53 -7.72
CA LEU A 37 -12.70 7.25 -7.38
C LEU A 37 -13.12 6.14 -8.36
N ARG A 38 -14.37 6.15 -8.85
CA ARG A 38 -14.84 5.26 -9.91
C ARG A 38 -14.06 5.50 -11.21
N GLN A 39 -13.84 6.76 -11.61
CA GLN A 39 -13.03 7.08 -12.77
C GLN A 39 -11.61 6.52 -12.66
N VAL A 40 -10.95 6.70 -11.50
CA VAL A 40 -9.59 6.16 -11.27
C VAL A 40 -9.56 4.65 -11.41
N VAL A 41 -10.50 3.93 -10.77
CA VAL A 41 -10.49 2.46 -10.80
C VAL A 41 -10.82 1.90 -12.20
N GLN A 42 -11.77 2.52 -12.91
CA GLN A 42 -12.13 2.09 -14.27
C GLN A 42 -10.98 2.39 -15.24
N THR A 43 -10.30 3.53 -15.13
CA THR A 43 -9.10 3.82 -15.90
C THR A 43 -8.02 2.76 -15.68
N ALA A 44 -7.74 2.39 -14.42
CA ALA A 44 -6.76 1.36 -14.12
C ALA A 44 -7.19 -0.03 -14.64
N GLU A 45 -8.48 -0.37 -14.56
CA GLU A 45 -9.02 -1.61 -15.10
C GLU A 45 -8.89 -1.69 -16.62
N ASP A 46 -9.19 -0.60 -17.33
CA ASP A 46 -9.11 -0.51 -18.80
C ASP A 46 -7.66 -0.60 -19.31
N LEU A 47 -6.71 -0.19 -18.48
CA LEU A 47 -5.26 -0.25 -18.74
C LEU A 47 -4.60 -1.53 -18.23
N ASP A 48 -5.39 -2.54 -17.81
CA ASP A 48 -4.94 -3.85 -17.35
C ASP A 48 -3.96 -3.82 -16.16
N TYR A 49 -4.14 -2.86 -15.25
CA TYR A 49 -3.48 -2.96 -13.94
C TYR A 49 -4.03 -4.16 -13.16
N TYR A 50 -3.14 -4.84 -12.43
CA TYR A 50 -3.49 -6.05 -11.69
C TYR A 50 -4.43 -5.77 -10.52
N SER A 51 -4.09 -4.78 -9.70
CA SER A 51 -4.85 -4.43 -8.50
C SER A 51 -4.81 -2.94 -8.18
N LEU A 52 -5.63 -2.55 -7.21
CA LEU A 52 -5.62 -1.22 -6.60
C LEU A 52 -5.44 -1.33 -5.09
N LEU A 53 -4.40 -0.69 -4.56
CA LEU A 53 -4.26 -0.54 -3.11
C LEU A 53 -5.18 0.57 -2.61
N ILE A 54 -6.08 0.21 -1.71
CA ILE A 54 -6.94 1.14 -0.97
C ILE A 54 -6.41 1.26 0.46
N PRO A 55 -5.83 2.41 0.85
CA PRO A 55 -5.28 2.59 2.19
C PRO A 55 -6.39 2.79 3.23
N THR A 56 -6.05 2.65 4.51
CA THR A 56 -6.93 3.00 5.63
C THR A 56 -6.37 4.18 6.41
N ARG A 57 -7.21 5.17 6.69
CA ARG A 57 -6.86 6.39 7.43
C ARG A 57 -8.04 6.86 8.27
N PHE A 58 -7.73 7.66 9.30
CA PHE A 58 -8.73 8.29 10.18
C PHE A 58 -8.70 9.83 10.08
N ALA A 59 -7.67 10.37 9.44
CA ALA A 59 -7.57 11.77 9.05
C ALA A 59 -6.92 11.84 7.67
N ASN A 60 -7.14 12.92 6.93
CA ASN A 60 -6.52 13.09 5.62
C ASN A 60 -4.98 13.12 5.75
N GLY A 61 -4.30 12.30 4.96
CA GLY A 61 -2.86 12.09 5.04
C GLY A 61 -2.04 12.84 3.98
N LEU A 62 -2.69 13.66 3.14
CA LEU A 62 -2.06 14.38 2.04
C LEU A 62 -2.40 15.89 2.04
N PHE A 63 -3.61 16.25 2.44
CA PHE A 63 -4.13 17.61 2.56
C PHE A 63 -4.30 17.98 4.05
N ALA A 64 -5.03 19.03 4.39
CA ALA A 64 -5.33 19.31 5.79
C ALA A 64 -6.04 18.12 6.44
N GLU A 65 -5.79 17.85 7.72
CA GLU A 65 -6.30 16.64 8.40
C GLU A 65 -7.83 16.55 8.38
N ASP A 66 -8.53 17.68 8.34
CA ASP A 66 -9.98 17.81 8.26
C ASP A 66 -10.52 17.83 6.81
N ALA A 67 -9.64 17.67 5.81
CA ALA A 67 -10.07 17.57 4.41
C ALA A 67 -10.89 16.30 4.18
N PRO A 68 -11.78 16.28 3.16
CA PRO A 68 -12.56 15.10 2.82
C PRO A 68 -11.68 13.84 2.68
N LEU A 69 -12.21 12.73 3.18
CA LEU A 69 -11.55 11.42 3.18
C LEU A 69 -12.59 10.34 2.88
N ALA A 70 -12.31 9.46 1.92
CA ALA A 70 -13.19 8.33 1.65
C ALA A 70 -12.92 7.17 2.64
N GLU A 71 -13.99 6.54 3.14
CA GLU A 71 -13.84 5.37 4.01
C GLU A 71 -13.47 4.13 3.19
N THR A 72 -12.52 3.35 3.68
CA THR A 72 -11.83 2.29 2.96
C THR A 72 -12.75 1.15 2.50
N TRP A 73 -13.51 0.54 3.40
CA TRP A 73 -14.25 -0.70 3.12
C TRP A 73 -15.57 -0.46 2.37
N THR A 74 -16.29 0.61 2.71
CA THR A 74 -17.50 1.01 1.97
C THR A 74 -17.16 1.44 0.55
N THR A 75 -16.08 2.19 0.37
CA THR A 75 -15.56 2.59 -0.94
C THR A 75 -15.12 1.37 -1.75
N ALA A 76 -14.33 0.47 -1.17
CA ALA A 76 -13.91 -0.77 -1.82
C ALA A 76 -15.09 -1.59 -2.33
N THR A 77 -16.14 -1.73 -1.51
CA THR A 77 -17.35 -2.47 -1.87
C THR A 77 -18.07 -1.84 -3.06
N ALA A 78 -18.24 -0.52 -3.04
CA ALA A 78 -18.89 0.21 -4.13
C ALA A 78 -18.07 0.12 -5.45
N LEU A 79 -16.75 0.26 -5.37
CA LEU A 79 -15.85 0.15 -6.52
C LEU A 79 -15.79 -1.29 -7.09
N ALA A 80 -15.82 -2.31 -6.24
CA ALA A 80 -15.86 -3.70 -6.67
C ALA A 80 -17.14 -4.04 -7.46
N ALA A 81 -18.26 -3.39 -7.14
CA ALA A 81 -19.54 -3.58 -7.82
C ALA A 81 -19.58 -2.96 -9.23
N VAL A 82 -18.74 -1.96 -9.51
CA VAL A 82 -18.68 -1.24 -10.81
C VAL A 82 -17.49 -1.65 -11.68
N THR A 83 -16.75 -2.69 -11.30
CA THR A 83 -15.58 -3.24 -12.01
C THR A 83 -15.76 -4.74 -12.24
N LYS A 84 -14.95 -5.33 -13.12
CA LYS A 84 -15.11 -6.75 -13.54
C LYS A 84 -13.84 -7.59 -13.40
N ARG A 85 -12.64 -7.00 -13.56
CA ARG A 85 -11.36 -7.72 -13.65
C ARG A 85 -10.37 -7.30 -12.56
N ILE A 86 -10.22 -6.00 -12.32
CA ILE A 86 -9.22 -5.47 -11.42
C ILE A 86 -9.45 -5.94 -9.99
N ARG A 87 -8.37 -6.30 -9.30
CA ARG A 87 -8.39 -6.73 -7.90
C ARG A 87 -8.28 -5.52 -6.96
N PHE A 88 -8.60 -5.73 -5.70
CA PHE A 88 -8.53 -4.72 -4.65
C PHE A 88 -7.67 -5.23 -3.49
N LEU A 89 -6.58 -4.56 -3.21
CA LEU A 89 -5.78 -4.76 -2.01
C LEU A 89 -6.27 -3.77 -0.93
N ILE A 90 -7.08 -4.26 -0.01
CA ILE A 90 -7.84 -3.41 0.92
C ILE A 90 -7.16 -3.40 2.27
N ALA A 91 -6.79 -2.21 2.74
CA ALA A 91 -6.15 -2.07 4.04
C ALA A 91 -7.14 -2.27 5.19
N VAL A 92 -6.67 -2.90 6.26
CA VAL A 92 -7.39 -3.03 7.53
C VAL A 92 -6.44 -2.85 8.71
N ARG A 93 -6.96 -2.25 9.78
CA ARG A 93 -6.29 -2.16 11.07
C ARG A 93 -6.98 -3.14 12.04
N PRO A 94 -6.31 -4.25 12.43
CA PRO A 94 -6.85 -5.19 13.40
C PRO A 94 -7.26 -4.51 14.70
N GLY A 95 -8.46 -4.81 15.21
CA GLY A 95 -9.00 -4.22 16.43
C GLY A 95 -10.08 -3.15 16.24
N PHE A 96 -10.20 -2.56 15.04
CA PHE A 96 -11.24 -1.55 14.78
C PHE A 96 -12.58 -2.15 14.34
N VAL A 97 -12.57 -3.37 13.84
CA VAL A 97 -13.77 -4.15 13.52
C VAL A 97 -13.67 -5.46 14.28
N ALA A 98 -14.76 -5.88 14.92
CA ALA A 98 -14.82 -7.17 15.59
C ALA A 98 -14.43 -8.29 14.62
N LEU A 99 -13.53 -9.18 15.04
CA LEU A 99 -12.90 -10.21 14.19
C LEU A 99 -13.91 -11.03 13.36
N GLY A 100 -14.95 -11.57 14.02
CA GLY A 100 -15.97 -12.38 13.33
C GLY A 100 -16.76 -11.59 12.29
N LEU A 101 -17.10 -10.33 12.61
CA LEU A 101 -17.74 -9.42 11.65
C LEU A 101 -16.83 -9.10 10.48
N PHE A 102 -15.55 -8.81 10.74
CA PHE A 102 -14.59 -8.55 9.69
C PHE A 102 -14.43 -9.76 8.75
N ALA A 103 -14.29 -10.96 9.31
CA ALA A 103 -14.18 -12.19 8.51
C ALA A 103 -15.38 -12.37 7.57
N GLN A 104 -16.60 -12.10 8.08
CA GLN A 104 -17.83 -12.14 7.29
C GLN A 104 -17.89 -11.02 6.23
N MET A 105 -17.53 -9.78 6.57
CA MET A 105 -17.46 -8.66 5.62
C MET A 105 -16.49 -8.94 4.47
N ALA A 106 -15.30 -9.42 4.78
CA ALA A 106 -14.29 -9.76 3.78
C ALA A 106 -14.76 -10.92 2.88
N ALA A 107 -15.34 -11.96 3.45
CA ALA A 107 -15.89 -13.08 2.69
C ALA A 107 -17.07 -12.66 1.80
N ALA A 108 -17.96 -11.79 2.28
CA ALA A 108 -19.06 -11.24 1.49
C ALA A 108 -18.53 -10.39 0.32
N LEU A 109 -17.53 -9.52 0.57
CA LEU A 109 -16.91 -8.72 -0.48
C LEU A 109 -16.13 -9.60 -1.49
N HIS A 110 -15.48 -10.67 -1.01
CA HIS A 110 -14.86 -11.66 -1.87
C HIS A 110 -15.89 -12.30 -2.83
N GLN A 111 -17.06 -12.66 -2.34
CA GLN A 111 -18.14 -13.18 -3.15
C GLN A 111 -18.68 -12.13 -4.15
N ILE A 112 -18.99 -10.90 -3.68
CA ILE A 112 -19.46 -9.77 -4.52
C ILE A 112 -18.47 -9.50 -5.65
N SER A 113 -17.19 -9.48 -5.34
CA SER A 113 -16.13 -9.21 -6.30
C SER A 113 -15.73 -10.41 -7.15
N LYS A 114 -16.27 -11.61 -6.89
CA LYS A 114 -15.87 -12.87 -7.55
C LYS A 114 -14.38 -13.18 -7.34
N GLY A 115 -13.92 -13.11 -6.10
CA GLY A 115 -12.55 -13.49 -5.73
C GLY A 115 -11.49 -12.40 -5.94
N ARG A 116 -11.88 -11.15 -6.20
CA ARG A 116 -10.95 -10.06 -6.57
C ARG A 116 -10.51 -9.18 -5.39
N ILE A 117 -10.44 -9.71 -4.18
CA ILE A 117 -9.91 -8.95 -3.04
C ILE A 117 -8.71 -9.66 -2.41
N ASP A 118 -7.80 -8.84 -1.87
CA ASP A 118 -6.73 -9.22 -0.98
C ASP A 118 -6.67 -8.21 0.18
N ILE A 119 -6.01 -8.55 1.28
CA ILE A 119 -6.09 -7.78 2.52
C ILE A 119 -4.69 -7.29 2.92
N ASN A 120 -4.54 -5.97 3.05
CA ASN A 120 -3.34 -5.36 3.57
C ASN A 120 -3.49 -5.09 5.07
N ILE A 121 -2.79 -5.85 5.90
CA ILE A 121 -2.78 -5.71 7.36
C ILE A 121 -1.87 -4.56 7.76
N VAL A 122 -2.42 -3.59 8.50
CA VAL A 122 -1.72 -2.37 8.92
C VAL A 122 -1.73 -2.24 10.45
N PRO A 123 -0.87 -2.96 11.18
CA PRO A 123 -0.78 -2.86 12.64
C PRO A 123 -0.04 -1.60 13.09
N GLY A 124 0.86 -1.09 12.24
CA GLY A 124 1.60 0.15 12.47
C GLY A 124 0.81 1.40 12.10
N GLY A 125 1.33 2.55 12.48
CA GLY A 125 0.74 3.86 12.17
C GLY A 125 1.17 4.91 13.17
N ILE A 126 0.74 6.15 12.94
CA ILE A 126 0.96 7.28 13.83
C ILE A 126 0.06 7.10 15.04
N GLN A 127 0.62 7.14 16.25
CA GLN A 127 -0.12 6.89 17.50
C GLN A 127 -1.32 7.84 17.65
N ASN A 128 -1.14 9.11 17.37
CA ASN A 128 -2.20 10.11 17.44
C ASN A 128 -3.41 9.80 16.53
N ASP A 129 -3.20 9.18 15.36
CA ASP A 129 -4.30 8.76 14.48
C ASP A 129 -5.15 7.65 15.12
N PHE A 130 -4.53 6.75 15.87
CA PHE A 130 -5.24 5.70 16.60
C PHE A 130 -6.03 6.28 17.77
N GLU A 131 -5.43 7.19 18.53
CA GLU A 131 -6.06 7.81 19.70
C GLU A 131 -7.30 8.64 19.33
N ARG A 132 -7.30 9.29 18.16
CA ARG A 132 -8.45 10.03 17.62
C ARG A 132 -9.71 9.17 17.43
N VAL A 133 -9.55 7.88 17.26
CA VAL A 133 -10.65 6.94 17.04
C VAL A 133 -10.82 5.95 18.21
N GLY A 134 -10.23 6.26 19.36
CA GLY A 134 -10.43 5.51 20.60
C GLY A 134 -9.50 4.31 20.79
N GLU A 135 -8.41 4.21 20.02
CA GLU A 135 -7.44 3.12 20.16
C GLU A 135 -6.15 3.64 20.84
N PHE A 136 -5.89 3.17 22.04
CA PHE A 136 -4.77 3.61 22.89
C PHE A 136 -3.72 2.51 23.13
N THR A 137 -3.89 1.33 22.52
CA THR A 137 -2.92 0.24 22.64
C THR A 137 -1.58 0.62 22.04
N ASP A 138 -0.50 0.15 22.67
CA ASP A 138 0.85 0.33 22.17
C ASP A 138 1.11 -0.46 20.88
N GLN A 139 2.19 -0.11 20.20
CA GLN A 139 2.54 -0.72 18.93
C GLN A 139 2.82 -2.24 19.07
N SER A 140 3.42 -2.70 20.19
CA SER A 140 3.70 -4.12 20.41
C SER A 140 2.42 -4.92 20.38
N THR A 141 1.48 -4.53 21.21
CA THR A 141 0.18 -5.16 21.36
C THR A 141 -0.60 -5.18 20.04
N ARG A 142 -0.51 -4.10 19.23
CA ARG A 142 -1.15 -4.08 17.90
C ARG A 142 -0.57 -5.12 16.94
N TYR A 143 0.74 -5.40 16.98
CA TYR A 143 1.36 -6.45 16.16
C TYR A 143 0.96 -7.86 16.62
N GLU A 144 0.92 -8.11 17.93
CA GLU A 144 0.48 -9.39 18.52
C GLU A 144 -1.00 -9.64 18.16
N ARG A 145 -1.84 -8.62 18.31
CA ARG A 145 -3.25 -8.66 17.89
C ARG A 145 -3.41 -8.92 16.39
N ALA A 146 -2.54 -8.35 15.54
CA ALA A 146 -2.57 -8.59 14.10
C ALA A 146 -2.21 -10.03 13.74
N GLU A 147 -1.29 -10.65 14.45
CA GLU A 147 -0.93 -12.05 14.25
C GLU A 147 -2.12 -12.98 14.52
N GLU A 148 -2.79 -12.82 15.66
CA GLU A 148 -3.98 -13.59 16.00
C GLU A 148 -5.13 -13.32 15.03
N PHE A 149 -5.29 -12.05 14.59
CA PHE A 149 -6.32 -11.66 13.63
C PHE A 149 -6.19 -12.42 12.31
N ILE A 150 -4.98 -12.48 11.73
CA ILE A 150 -4.73 -13.20 10.48
C ILE A 150 -5.00 -14.70 10.68
N ALA A 151 -4.45 -15.28 11.74
CA ALA A 151 -4.62 -16.70 12.05
C ALA A 151 -6.08 -17.10 12.21
N ALA A 152 -6.86 -16.29 12.93
CA ALA A 152 -8.28 -16.54 13.15
C ALA A 152 -9.13 -16.34 11.88
N CYS A 153 -8.83 -15.31 11.05
CA CYS A 153 -9.48 -15.13 9.75
C CYS A 153 -9.23 -16.33 8.83
N ARG A 154 -7.97 -16.78 8.70
CA ARG A 154 -7.65 -17.97 7.92
C ARG A 154 -8.46 -19.19 8.39
N LYS A 155 -8.54 -19.40 9.70
CA LYS A 155 -9.27 -20.49 10.28
C LYS A 155 -10.77 -20.42 9.96
N LEU A 156 -11.39 -19.22 10.11
CA LEU A 156 -12.78 -18.97 9.77
C LEU A 156 -13.11 -19.19 8.29
N TRP A 157 -12.17 -18.92 7.39
CA TRP A 157 -12.39 -19.05 5.94
C TRP A 157 -12.09 -20.43 5.38
N THR A 158 -11.33 -21.26 6.08
CA THR A 158 -10.86 -22.55 5.55
C THR A 158 -11.32 -23.77 6.33
N GLN A 159 -11.71 -23.61 7.61
CA GLN A 159 -12.13 -24.71 8.43
C GLN A 159 -13.64 -24.94 8.27
N PRO A 160 -14.09 -26.16 7.90
CA PRO A 160 -15.50 -26.48 7.88
C PRO A 160 -16.06 -26.57 9.31
N GLY A 161 -17.31 -26.12 9.50
CA GLY A 161 -18.03 -26.17 10.77
C GLY A 161 -17.66 -25.06 11.74
N PRO A 162 -18.09 -25.18 13.02
CA PRO A 162 -17.82 -24.17 14.02
C PRO A 162 -16.33 -24.07 14.35
N VAL A 163 -15.84 -22.85 14.51
CA VAL A 163 -14.45 -22.52 14.78
C VAL A 163 -14.28 -22.11 16.23
N GLU A 164 -13.35 -22.79 16.90
CA GLU A 164 -12.84 -22.40 18.21
C GLU A 164 -11.48 -21.68 18.01
N PHE A 165 -11.32 -20.52 18.65
CA PHE A 165 -10.04 -19.80 18.71
C PHE A 165 -9.81 -19.27 20.12
N GLN A 166 -8.67 -19.56 20.71
CA GLN A 166 -8.28 -19.11 22.04
C GLN A 166 -6.94 -18.40 21.97
N GLY A 167 -6.99 -17.09 21.76
CA GLY A 167 -5.84 -16.22 21.81
C GLY A 167 -5.87 -15.31 23.03
N GLU A 168 -4.89 -14.46 23.15
CA GLU A 168 -4.80 -13.41 24.16
C GLU A 168 -5.73 -12.24 23.79
N HIS A 169 -5.76 -11.87 22.52
CA HIS A 169 -6.49 -10.72 21.99
C HIS A 169 -7.85 -11.10 21.41
N TYR A 170 -8.00 -12.30 20.89
CA TYR A 170 -9.24 -12.78 20.28
C TYR A 170 -9.67 -14.14 20.83
N LYS A 171 -10.96 -14.26 21.05
CA LYS A 171 -11.60 -15.54 21.44
C LYS A 171 -12.82 -15.75 20.58
N LEU A 172 -12.92 -16.92 19.97
CA LEU A 172 -14.09 -17.36 19.23
C LEU A 172 -14.59 -18.66 19.85
N LYS A 173 -15.92 -18.77 19.96
CA LYS A 173 -16.59 -19.97 20.45
C LYS A 173 -17.74 -20.29 19.50
N ASP A 174 -17.79 -21.51 19.00
CA ASP A 174 -18.80 -21.98 18.05
C ASP A 174 -19.00 -21.01 16.87
N ALA A 175 -17.90 -20.38 16.38
CA ALA A 175 -17.97 -19.31 15.40
C ALA A 175 -18.11 -19.85 13.97
N PHE A 176 -18.96 -19.19 13.20
CA PHE A 176 -19.14 -19.46 11.77
C PHE A 176 -18.82 -18.24 10.95
N CYS A 177 -18.23 -18.45 9.77
CA CYS A 177 -18.17 -17.45 8.71
C CYS A 177 -19.11 -17.89 7.58
N SER A 178 -20.12 -17.08 7.29
CA SER A 178 -21.06 -17.35 6.20
C SER A 178 -21.39 -16.02 5.49
N PRO A 179 -21.10 -15.92 4.16
CA PRO A 179 -20.46 -16.96 3.35
C PRO A 179 -19.00 -17.21 3.75
N ILE A 180 -18.41 -18.32 3.29
CA ILE A 180 -16.95 -18.50 3.24
C ILE A 180 -16.44 -18.05 1.86
N PRO A 181 -15.18 -17.61 1.73
CA PRO A 181 -14.58 -17.32 0.44
C PRO A 181 -14.60 -18.54 -0.49
N GLU A 182 -15.10 -18.37 -1.71
CA GLU A 182 -15.06 -19.43 -2.72
C GLU A 182 -13.70 -19.43 -3.42
N GLY A 183 -13.15 -20.63 -3.69
CA GLY A 183 -11.84 -20.78 -4.32
C GLY A 183 -10.67 -20.43 -3.40
N GLN A 184 -9.75 -19.62 -3.87
CA GLN A 184 -8.63 -19.13 -3.05
C GLN A 184 -9.11 -18.01 -2.13
N PRO A 185 -8.94 -18.14 -0.81
CA PRO A 185 -9.26 -17.06 0.10
C PRO A 185 -8.34 -15.83 -0.15
N PRO A 186 -8.75 -14.64 0.32
CA PRO A 186 -7.92 -13.44 0.21
C PRO A 186 -6.50 -13.66 0.73
N GLN A 187 -5.50 -13.21 -0.03
CA GLN A 187 -4.12 -13.18 0.44
C GLN A 187 -3.93 -12.06 1.47
N PHE A 188 -3.04 -12.30 2.42
CA PHE A 188 -2.65 -11.29 3.39
C PHE A 188 -1.32 -10.65 3.00
N TYR A 189 -1.37 -9.35 2.81
CA TYR A 189 -0.21 -8.48 2.64
C TYR A 189 0.11 -7.83 3.99
N LEU A 190 1.37 -7.62 4.27
CA LEU A 190 1.81 -6.89 5.45
C LEU A 190 3.01 -6.03 5.10
N GLY A 191 2.90 -4.75 5.41
CA GLY A 191 3.98 -3.79 5.20
C GLY A 191 4.70 -3.43 6.49
N GLY A 192 5.96 -3.08 6.34
CA GLY A 192 6.74 -2.53 7.45
C GLY A 192 8.23 -2.77 7.33
N ALA A 193 9.01 -1.91 8.01
CA ALA A 193 10.46 -1.90 7.93
C ALA A 193 11.13 -2.35 9.24
N SER A 194 10.35 -2.66 10.27
CA SER A 194 10.90 -3.08 11.57
C SER A 194 11.14 -4.60 11.63
N PRO A 195 12.09 -5.07 12.45
CA PRO A 195 12.29 -6.51 12.66
C PRO A 195 11.00 -7.24 13.05
N ARG A 196 10.15 -6.60 13.87
CA ARG A 196 8.85 -7.14 14.26
C ARG A 196 7.90 -7.32 13.07
N ALA A 197 7.86 -6.34 12.15
CA ALA A 197 7.07 -6.44 10.93
C ALA A 197 7.56 -7.57 10.04
N ASN A 198 8.89 -7.73 9.89
CA ASN A 198 9.48 -8.81 9.12
C ASN A 198 9.13 -10.18 9.71
N ALA A 199 9.27 -10.34 11.03
CA ALA A 199 8.96 -11.59 11.74
C ALA A 199 7.47 -11.95 11.61
N LEU A 200 6.55 -10.98 11.78
CA LEU A 200 5.12 -11.20 11.57
C LEU A 200 4.82 -11.58 10.12
N SER A 201 5.42 -10.88 9.14
CA SER A 201 5.28 -11.23 7.73
C SER A 201 5.73 -12.67 7.47
N GLY A 202 6.89 -13.05 7.94
CA GLY A 202 7.42 -14.41 7.78
C GLY A 202 6.45 -15.48 8.27
N ARG A 203 5.80 -15.25 9.42
CA ARG A 203 4.86 -16.20 9.99
C ARG A 203 3.48 -16.18 9.35
N GLN A 204 2.97 -15.01 8.95
CA GLN A 204 1.54 -14.85 8.64
C GLN A 204 1.22 -14.24 7.28
N ALA A 205 2.07 -13.41 6.67
CA ALA A 205 1.74 -12.78 5.40
C ALA A 205 2.03 -13.69 4.20
N ASP A 206 1.33 -13.45 3.10
CA ASP A 206 1.62 -14.08 1.81
C ASP A 206 2.54 -13.19 0.98
N VAL A 207 2.40 -11.87 1.12
CA VAL A 207 3.24 -10.86 0.46
C VAL A 207 3.73 -9.84 1.49
N HIS A 208 5.03 -9.55 1.45
CA HIS A 208 5.62 -8.45 2.21
C HIS A 208 5.74 -7.20 1.36
N LEU A 209 5.16 -6.07 1.83
CA LEU A 209 5.22 -4.78 1.15
C LEU A 209 6.23 -3.86 1.78
N ASN A 210 7.09 -3.26 0.96
CA ASN A 210 7.96 -2.16 1.36
C ASN A 210 7.61 -0.86 0.62
N TRP A 211 7.84 0.26 1.28
CA TRP A 211 8.01 1.52 0.57
C TRP A 211 9.38 1.54 -0.11
N ILE A 212 9.47 2.18 -1.26
CA ILE A 212 10.73 2.27 -1.98
C ILE A 212 11.78 3.02 -1.14
N GLU A 213 12.98 2.49 -1.10
CA GLU A 213 14.19 3.04 -0.48
C GLU A 213 15.34 2.91 -1.50
N PRO A 214 16.51 3.52 -1.30
CA PRO A 214 17.66 3.26 -2.15
C PRO A 214 17.91 1.76 -2.35
N LEU A 215 18.37 1.38 -3.53
CA LEU A 215 18.40 -0.04 -3.94
C LEU A 215 19.17 -0.94 -2.98
N ALA A 216 20.31 -0.44 -2.42
CA ALA A 216 21.10 -1.20 -1.45
C ALA A 216 20.33 -1.45 -0.14
N ASP A 217 19.58 -0.44 0.34
CA ASP A 217 18.79 -0.55 1.56
C ASP A 217 17.61 -1.51 1.37
N SER A 218 16.96 -1.43 0.19
CA SER A 218 15.91 -2.37 -0.20
C SER A 218 16.42 -3.81 -0.31
N ALA A 219 17.63 -4.02 -0.85
CA ALA A 219 18.25 -5.34 -0.93
C ALA A 219 18.44 -5.95 0.47
N ALA A 220 19.07 -5.20 1.39
CA ALA A 220 19.28 -5.65 2.77
C ALA A 220 17.95 -5.94 3.48
N ARG A 221 16.93 -5.13 3.25
CA ARG A 221 15.59 -5.34 3.83
C ARG A 221 14.94 -6.60 3.29
N PHE A 222 14.95 -6.83 1.98
CA PHE A 222 14.39 -8.05 1.40
C PHE A 222 15.11 -9.31 1.85
N ASP A 223 16.43 -9.24 2.05
CA ASP A 223 17.19 -10.39 2.59
C ASP A 223 16.75 -10.70 4.02
N ALA A 224 16.56 -9.69 4.87
CA ALA A 224 16.01 -9.88 6.21
C ALA A 224 14.57 -10.48 6.18
N VAL A 225 13.73 -10.03 5.26
CA VAL A 225 12.39 -10.60 5.09
C VAL A 225 12.45 -12.05 4.63
N ARG A 226 13.27 -12.38 3.64
CA ARG A 226 13.45 -13.76 3.15
C ARG A 226 13.90 -14.72 4.25
N GLU A 227 14.79 -14.26 5.12
CA GLU A 227 15.24 -15.09 6.24
C GLU A 227 14.11 -15.40 7.22
N GLU A 228 13.24 -14.43 7.53
CA GLU A 228 12.07 -14.66 8.38
C GLU A 228 11.06 -15.64 7.74
N PHE A 229 10.82 -15.53 6.44
CA PHE A 229 9.96 -16.49 5.73
C PHE A 229 10.59 -17.88 5.70
N LYS A 230 11.89 -17.98 5.44
CA LYS A 230 12.63 -19.24 5.44
C LYS A 230 12.59 -19.91 6.83
N ASN A 231 12.74 -19.14 7.91
CA ASN A 231 12.62 -19.64 9.29
C ASN A 231 11.22 -20.21 9.57
N ALA A 232 10.20 -19.68 8.90
CA ALA A 232 8.83 -20.18 8.96
C ALA A 232 8.51 -21.29 7.92
N GLY A 233 9.50 -21.73 7.14
CA GLY A 233 9.32 -22.74 6.09
C GLY A 233 8.50 -22.25 4.89
N ARG A 234 8.51 -20.94 4.61
CA ARG A 234 7.68 -20.27 3.61
C ARG A 234 8.54 -19.49 2.61
N THR A 235 7.93 -19.10 1.49
CA THR A 235 8.53 -18.20 0.49
C THR A 235 7.70 -16.94 0.39
N PRO A 236 8.30 -15.72 0.46
CA PRO A 236 7.56 -14.48 0.33
C PRO A 236 7.19 -14.13 -1.11
N GLY A 237 6.01 -13.56 -1.34
CA GLY A 237 5.84 -12.55 -2.37
C GLY A 237 6.46 -11.23 -1.89
N LEU A 238 7.11 -10.48 -2.77
CA LEU A 238 7.74 -9.21 -2.45
C LEU A 238 7.13 -8.09 -3.27
N GLY A 239 6.60 -7.07 -2.59
CA GLY A 239 6.01 -5.90 -3.22
C GLY A 239 6.70 -4.59 -2.85
N ILE A 240 6.71 -3.65 -3.77
CA ILE A 240 7.16 -2.27 -3.54
C ILE A 240 6.05 -1.28 -3.81
N ARG A 241 5.92 -0.29 -2.92
CA ARG A 241 5.06 0.88 -3.08
C ARG A 241 5.90 2.12 -3.39
N THR A 242 5.59 2.81 -4.49
CA THR A 242 6.27 4.07 -4.88
C THR A 242 5.35 5.01 -5.66
N HIS A 243 5.74 6.28 -5.73
CA HIS A 243 5.18 7.25 -6.67
C HIS A 243 6.07 7.35 -7.91
N LEU A 244 5.48 7.76 -9.02
CA LEU A 244 6.20 8.04 -10.27
C LEU A 244 5.93 9.47 -10.72
N VAL A 245 6.96 10.13 -11.22
CA VAL A 245 6.86 11.41 -11.93
C VAL A 245 7.59 11.25 -13.25
N VAL A 246 6.83 11.02 -14.32
CA VAL A 246 7.36 10.63 -15.64
C VAL A 246 7.13 11.76 -16.65
N ARG A 247 8.17 12.21 -17.35
CA ARG A 247 8.05 13.16 -18.46
C ARG A 247 9.03 12.76 -19.58
N ASP A 248 8.78 13.24 -20.77
CA ASP A 248 9.62 12.94 -21.94
C ASP A 248 11.07 13.43 -21.78
N LYS A 249 11.27 14.49 -20.99
CA LYS A 249 12.59 15.02 -20.67
C LYS A 249 12.81 15.00 -19.15
N GLU A 250 14.04 14.68 -18.77
CA GLU A 250 14.43 14.60 -17.36
C GLU A 250 14.22 15.94 -16.63
N GLU A 251 14.58 17.07 -17.26
CA GLU A 251 14.38 18.41 -16.69
C GLU A 251 12.90 18.71 -16.39
N ASP A 252 12.01 18.29 -17.28
CA ASP A 252 10.55 18.45 -17.09
C ASP A 252 10.01 17.55 -15.99
N ALA A 253 10.57 16.35 -15.83
CA ALA A 253 10.21 15.43 -14.74
C ALA A 253 10.61 16.01 -13.36
N TRP A 254 11.83 16.53 -13.24
CA TRP A 254 12.29 17.18 -12.01
C TRP A 254 11.52 18.46 -11.69
N LYS A 255 11.19 19.25 -12.72
CA LYS A 255 10.33 20.43 -12.58
C LYS A 255 8.96 20.02 -12.05
N ALA A 256 8.31 19.00 -12.64
CA ALA A 256 7.01 18.50 -12.20
C ALA A 256 7.05 17.95 -10.77
N ALA A 257 8.13 17.27 -10.36
CA ALA A 257 8.29 16.78 -9.00
C ALA A 257 8.34 17.93 -7.98
N ASN A 258 9.07 19.00 -8.26
CA ASN A 258 9.15 20.17 -7.39
C ASN A 258 7.81 20.94 -7.38
N GLU A 259 7.18 21.17 -8.53
CA GLU A 259 5.88 21.84 -8.62
C GLU A 259 4.76 21.13 -7.85
N LEU A 260 4.89 19.82 -7.65
CA LEU A 260 3.93 19.03 -6.89
C LEU A 260 3.80 19.50 -5.42
N ILE A 261 4.88 20.00 -4.82
CA ILE A 261 4.94 20.44 -3.42
C ILE A 261 5.20 21.93 -3.21
N ASP A 262 5.47 22.71 -4.28
CA ASP A 262 5.82 24.13 -4.19
C ASP A 262 4.72 24.98 -3.57
N HIS A 263 3.46 24.58 -3.71
CA HIS A 263 2.30 25.27 -3.17
C HIS A 263 1.76 24.64 -1.88
N ALA A 264 2.55 23.77 -1.25
CA ALA A 264 2.12 23.10 -0.03
C ALA A 264 1.93 24.11 1.11
N ASP A 265 0.84 23.98 1.84
CA ASP A 265 0.49 24.82 2.97
C ASP A 265 1.46 24.59 4.14
N LEU A 266 1.92 25.68 4.77
CA LEU A 266 2.88 25.61 5.85
C LEU A 266 2.35 24.88 7.10
N ALA A 267 1.04 24.98 7.37
CA ALA A 267 0.43 24.26 8.48
C ALA A 267 0.36 22.76 8.18
N VAL A 268 0.07 22.37 6.93
CA VAL A 268 0.13 20.97 6.50
C VAL A 268 1.53 20.41 6.66
N LYS A 269 2.56 21.10 6.16
CA LYS A 269 3.98 20.70 6.35
C LYS A 269 4.34 20.56 7.83
N ALA A 270 3.98 21.53 8.67
CA ALA A 270 4.26 21.50 10.10
C ALA A 270 3.56 20.31 10.79
N GLN A 271 2.32 20.03 10.46
CA GLN A 271 1.59 18.87 10.98
C GLN A 271 2.26 17.54 10.58
N ARG A 272 2.71 17.38 9.31
CA ARG A 272 3.41 16.18 8.87
C ARG A 272 4.74 15.99 9.59
N LYS A 273 5.52 17.05 9.72
CA LYS A 273 6.78 17.03 10.47
C LYS A 273 6.57 16.62 11.92
N ALA A 274 5.56 17.17 12.59
CA ALA A 274 5.23 16.80 13.97
C ALA A 274 4.77 15.34 14.11
N ALA A 275 3.97 14.85 13.15
CA ALA A 275 3.49 13.48 13.13
C ALA A 275 4.64 12.46 12.98
N VAL A 276 5.62 12.76 12.16
CA VAL A 276 6.81 11.89 11.95
C VAL A 276 7.74 11.94 13.15
N ALA A 277 7.98 13.12 13.73
CA ALA A 277 8.90 13.29 14.87
C ALA A 277 8.45 12.52 16.12
N GLY A 278 7.13 12.32 16.29
CA GLY A 278 6.55 11.57 17.42
C GLY A 278 6.41 10.06 17.17
N THR A 279 6.90 9.53 16.04
CA THR A 279 6.65 8.14 15.66
C THR A 279 7.89 7.26 15.75
N ALA A 280 7.70 6.03 16.25
CA ALA A 280 8.70 4.95 16.21
C ALA A 280 8.67 4.17 14.87
N LEU A 281 8.04 4.72 13.82
CA LEU A 281 7.91 4.04 12.53
C LEU A 281 9.22 4.14 11.74
N VAL A 282 9.96 3.04 11.67
CA VAL A 282 11.24 2.93 10.93
C VAL A 282 11.08 3.35 9.47
N GLY A 283 10.01 2.91 8.80
CA GLY A 283 9.75 3.28 7.40
C GLY A 283 9.45 4.77 7.21
N ALA A 284 8.73 5.42 8.14
CA ALA A 284 8.47 6.85 8.05
C ALA A 284 9.75 7.68 8.26
N ALA A 285 10.62 7.27 9.19
CA ALA A 285 11.91 7.92 9.39
C ALA A 285 12.82 7.80 8.16
N ALA A 286 12.84 6.63 7.51
CA ALA A 286 13.60 6.42 6.28
C ALA A 286 13.06 7.31 5.12
N GLN A 287 11.74 7.47 5.00
CA GLN A 287 11.13 8.33 3.98
C GLN A 287 11.37 9.83 4.23
N ALA A 288 11.49 10.24 5.50
CA ALA A 288 11.74 11.62 5.90
C ALA A 288 13.24 11.99 5.99
N GLN A 289 14.12 11.14 5.47
CA GLN A 289 15.56 11.39 5.47
C GLN A 289 15.87 12.74 4.80
N GLU A 290 16.65 13.58 5.49
CA GLU A 290 17.11 14.85 4.93
C GLU A 290 18.09 14.59 3.78
N ALA A 291 17.84 15.21 2.63
CA ALA A 291 18.67 15.11 1.46
C ALA A 291 18.68 16.44 0.69
N VAL A 292 19.77 16.72 0.01
CA VAL A 292 19.87 17.93 -0.82
C VAL A 292 18.85 17.84 -1.96
N ASN A 293 17.97 18.82 -2.07
CA ASN A 293 16.88 18.87 -3.04
C ASN A 293 15.97 17.61 -3.01
N HIS A 294 15.88 16.96 -1.84
CA HIS A 294 15.10 15.72 -1.66
C HIS A 294 15.58 14.51 -2.49
N ILE A 295 16.78 14.53 -3.03
CA ILE A 295 17.33 13.42 -3.84
C ILE A 295 18.06 12.46 -2.89
N VAL A 296 17.49 11.30 -2.65
CA VAL A 296 18.03 10.26 -1.74
C VAL A 296 18.88 9.21 -2.48
N ALA A 297 18.68 9.08 -3.80
CA ALA A 297 19.50 8.28 -4.72
C ALA A 297 19.22 8.75 -6.16
N PRO A 298 19.99 8.31 -7.17
CA PRO A 298 19.70 8.65 -8.56
C PRO A 298 18.24 8.34 -8.91
N HIS A 299 17.52 9.34 -9.40
CA HIS A 299 16.10 9.30 -9.74
C HIS A 299 15.14 9.01 -8.57
N LEU A 300 15.61 8.91 -7.32
CA LEU A 300 14.75 8.79 -6.13
C LEU A 300 14.63 10.12 -5.40
N TRP A 301 13.40 10.63 -5.36
CA TRP A 301 13.05 11.92 -4.75
C TRP A 301 12.04 11.70 -3.61
N ASN A 302 12.37 12.18 -2.41
CA ASN A 302 11.51 12.02 -1.24
C ASN A 302 10.72 13.27 -0.83
N GLY A 303 10.59 14.25 -1.72
CA GLY A 303 9.93 15.53 -1.41
C GLY A 303 8.49 15.41 -0.97
N LEU A 304 7.75 14.38 -1.41
CA LEU A 304 6.39 14.13 -0.89
C LEU A 304 6.35 13.86 0.62
N SER A 305 7.47 13.48 1.25
CA SER A 305 7.53 13.28 2.70
C SER A 305 7.28 14.57 3.50
N GLU A 306 7.45 15.74 2.89
CA GLU A 306 7.10 17.02 3.54
C GLU A 306 5.59 17.17 3.78
N VAL A 307 4.78 16.55 2.93
CA VAL A 307 3.33 16.73 2.90
C VAL A 307 2.54 15.44 3.12
N ARG A 308 3.22 14.29 3.17
CA ARG A 308 2.61 12.97 3.24
C ARG A 308 3.18 12.14 4.40
N VAL A 309 2.32 11.49 5.15
CA VAL A 309 2.72 10.68 6.33
C VAL A 309 3.15 9.24 6.02
N ASN A 310 2.95 8.77 4.78
CA ASN A 310 3.29 7.41 4.34
C ASN A 310 4.41 7.45 3.30
N CYS A 311 4.39 6.53 2.31
CA CYS A 311 5.36 6.54 1.22
C CYS A 311 5.44 7.93 0.59
N GLY A 312 6.56 8.60 0.77
CA GLY A 312 6.83 9.96 0.27
C GLY A 312 7.93 9.99 -0.78
N THR A 313 8.44 8.83 -1.19
CA THR A 313 9.49 8.70 -2.22
C THR A 313 8.86 8.40 -3.57
N ALA A 314 9.32 9.12 -4.59
CA ALA A 314 8.95 8.93 -5.99
C ALA A 314 10.19 8.58 -6.82
N ILE A 315 9.97 7.85 -7.92
CA ILE A 315 10.93 7.74 -9.00
C ILE A 315 10.64 8.87 -10.00
N VAL A 316 11.66 9.67 -10.33
CA VAL A 316 11.54 10.86 -11.19
C VAL A 316 12.46 10.71 -12.40
N GLY A 317 11.94 10.89 -13.60
CA GLY A 317 12.75 10.82 -14.81
C GLY A 317 11.96 10.60 -16.10
N THR A 318 12.71 10.28 -17.15
CA THR A 318 12.11 9.82 -18.43
C THR A 318 11.57 8.40 -18.31
N PRO A 319 10.73 7.94 -19.24
CA PRO A 319 10.25 6.54 -19.24
C PRO A 319 11.38 5.52 -19.12
N GLU A 320 12.50 5.71 -19.81
CA GLU A 320 13.65 4.81 -19.78
C GLU A 320 14.33 4.83 -18.40
N GLN A 321 14.56 6.01 -17.82
CA GLN A 321 15.18 6.16 -16.49
C GLN A 321 14.34 5.52 -15.41
N VAL A 322 13.02 5.78 -15.43
CA VAL A 322 12.07 5.17 -14.48
C VAL A 322 12.04 3.65 -14.63
N THR A 323 12.05 3.15 -15.87
CA THR A 323 12.12 1.72 -16.17
C THR A 323 13.41 1.09 -15.64
N ASP A 324 14.55 1.74 -15.81
CA ASP A 324 15.86 1.23 -15.32
C ASP A 324 15.88 1.15 -13.79
N VAL A 325 15.32 2.12 -13.09
CA VAL A 325 15.18 2.08 -11.64
C VAL A 325 14.29 0.89 -11.22
N LEU A 326 13.11 0.74 -11.82
CA LEU A 326 12.19 -0.38 -11.52
C LEU A 326 12.83 -1.74 -11.80
N MET A 327 13.61 -1.87 -12.88
CA MET A 327 14.38 -3.08 -13.19
C MET A 327 15.39 -3.44 -12.10
N GLY A 328 15.99 -2.45 -11.45
CA GLY A 328 16.85 -2.70 -10.27
C GLY A 328 16.12 -3.45 -9.17
N TYR A 329 14.92 -3.03 -8.82
CA TYR A 329 14.12 -3.71 -7.78
C TYR A 329 13.56 -5.06 -8.26
N TRP A 330 13.16 -5.16 -9.52
CA TRP A 330 12.76 -6.44 -10.10
C TRP A 330 13.87 -7.50 -9.99
N LYS A 331 15.13 -7.11 -10.26
CA LYS A 331 16.30 -7.99 -10.09
C LYS A 331 16.55 -8.40 -8.64
N LEU A 332 16.06 -7.64 -7.67
CA LEU A 332 16.02 -8.03 -6.26
C LEU A 332 14.91 -9.04 -5.93
N GLY A 333 14.09 -9.42 -6.93
CA GLY A 333 13.00 -10.39 -6.78
C GLY A 333 11.67 -9.76 -6.35
N VAL A 334 11.49 -8.46 -6.59
CA VAL A 334 10.18 -7.81 -6.46
C VAL A 334 9.26 -8.32 -7.56
N ASP A 335 8.11 -8.86 -7.19
CA ASP A 335 7.11 -9.42 -8.09
C ASP A 335 5.82 -8.59 -8.16
N GLU A 336 5.66 -7.57 -7.31
CA GLU A 336 4.55 -6.63 -7.39
C GLU A 336 4.99 -5.17 -7.17
N PHE A 337 4.64 -4.29 -8.11
CA PHE A 337 4.87 -2.86 -8.06
C PHE A 337 3.54 -2.13 -7.88
N ILE A 338 3.33 -1.53 -6.70
CA ILE A 338 2.17 -0.68 -6.43
C ILE A 338 2.57 0.76 -6.71
N LEU A 339 2.11 1.27 -7.83
CA LEU A 339 2.49 2.55 -8.40
C LEU A 339 1.41 3.62 -8.15
N SER A 340 1.79 4.86 -8.20
CA SER A 340 0.88 6.00 -8.27
C SER A 340 1.59 7.24 -8.81
N GLY A 341 0.82 8.24 -9.18
CA GLY A 341 1.30 9.56 -9.59
C GLY A 341 0.21 10.60 -9.37
N PHE A 342 0.52 11.86 -9.53
CA PHE A 342 -0.40 12.97 -9.35
C PHE A 342 -0.48 13.82 -10.62
N PRO A 343 -1.69 14.10 -11.18
CA PRO A 343 -3.00 13.52 -10.78
C PRO A 343 -3.13 12.03 -11.18
N HIS A 344 -3.90 11.27 -10.39
CA HIS A 344 -3.92 9.81 -10.50
C HIS A 344 -4.40 9.26 -11.85
N VAL A 345 -5.41 9.84 -12.48
CA VAL A 345 -5.96 9.36 -13.77
C VAL A 345 -4.93 9.57 -14.88
N GLU A 346 -4.38 10.78 -15.00
CA GLU A 346 -3.45 11.16 -16.05
C GLU A 346 -2.12 10.42 -15.93
N GLU A 347 -1.59 10.30 -14.71
CA GLU A 347 -0.34 9.57 -14.49
C GLU A 347 -0.54 8.05 -14.62
N CYS A 348 -1.70 7.50 -14.28
CA CYS A 348 -2.05 6.11 -14.55
C CYS A 348 -1.98 5.80 -16.05
N GLN A 349 -2.56 6.66 -16.88
CA GLN A 349 -2.52 6.55 -18.34
C GLN A 349 -1.10 6.69 -18.88
N ARG A 350 -0.34 7.67 -18.42
CA ARG A 350 1.06 7.91 -18.82
C ARG A 350 1.95 6.71 -18.49
N VAL A 351 1.89 6.22 -17.27
CA VAL A 351 2.71 5.08 -16.84
C VAL A 351 2.36 3.82 -17.66
N ALA A 352 1.08 3.57 -17.92
CA ALA A 352 0.65 2.44 -18.72
C ALA A 352 1.12 2.54 -20.18
N ALA A 353 1.15 3.74 -20.75
CA ALA A 353 1.57 3.97 -22.13
C ALA A 353 3.09 3.98 -22.31
N ASP A 354 3.80 4.66 -21.41
CA ASP A 354 5.20 5.03 -21.64
C ASP A 354 6.19 4.15 -20.84
N VAL A 355 5.80 3.63 -19.68
CA VAL A 355 6.72 2.91 -18.77
C VAL A 355 6.49 1.39 -18.81
N LEU A 356 5.23 0.92 -18.65
CA LEU A 356 4.97 -0.51 -18.52
C LEU A 356 5.36 -1.34 -19.75
N PRO A 357 5.21 -0.86 -20.99
CA PRO A 357 5.68 -1.60 -22.17
C PRO A 357 7.20 -1.80 -22.18
N LEU A 358 7.96 -0.72 -21.90
CA LEU A 358 9.44 -0.77 -21.82
C LEU A 358 9.91 -1.71 -20.71
N LEU A 359 9.23 -1.66 -19.57
CA LEU A 359 9.57 -2.51 -18.42
C LEU A 359 9.33 -3.99 -18.74
N ARG A 360 8.18 -4.32 -19.34
CA ARG A 360 7.87 -5.70 -19.79
C ARG A 360 8.86 -6.20 -20.84
N GLU A 361 9.26 -5.36 -21.79
CA GLU A 361 10.26 -5.70 -22.80
C GLU A 361 11.63 -6.02 -22.16
N LYS A 362 12.10 -5.15 -21.23
CA LYS A 362 13.38 -5.38 -20.52
C LYS A 362 13.32 -6.64 -19.64
N MET A 363 12.20 -6.92 -18.99
CA MET A 363 12.01 -8.13 -18.19
C MET A 363 12.05 -9.39 -19.05
N ALA A 364 11.44 -9.34 -20.25
CA ALA A 364 11.44 -10.47 -21.18
C ALA A 364 12.82 -10.76 -21.79
N GLY A 365 13.70 -9.75 -21.83
CA GLY A 365 15.07 -9.88 -22.35
C GLY A 365 16.13 -10.16 -21.28
N ALA A 366 15.77 -10.24 -20.00
CA ALA A 366 16.70 -10.43 -18.87
C ALA A 366 16.71 -11.87 -18.34
#